data_594473a487f00316ded30189074d3118
#
_entry.id   594473a487f00316ded30189074d3118
#
_cell.length_a   1.000
_cell.length_b   1.000
_cell.length_c   1.000
_cell.angle_alpha   90.00
_cell.angle_beta   90.00
_cell.angle_gamma   90.00
#
_symmetry.space_group_name_H-M   'P 1'
#
loop_
_entity.id
_entity.type
_entity.pdbx_description
1 polymer ?
#
loop_
_entity_poly.entity_id
_entity_poly.type
_entity_poly.pdbx_seq_one_letter_code
_entity_poly.pdbx_strand_id
1 'polypeptide(L)'
;MTEKVSSSLRESPTARWVVLILVSFTMMCMYYLTDAMAPLQQQLQSNLHWSATDYGFFTSGYGWFNVFLLMLVFSGIILDKIGTRFTGILAIFIMLVGAGIKYWAISGHFSGLFGLNIFSWHILSETPLSAIMAGFGFGVFGVGCEMFGIAANKAVVRWFRGKEMALAIGLNTSTGRIGTALAMFTPLPLYNLTKNVSAPILLSVLLLCIGLLVFIFFAVLDKRLDKEEADAGISKEEEFKVSDIRDIAQNRAFWYIAILCVLFYSAVFPFIKFATNLIVQKYTVPDLFAGYIPALLPFSALLLTPLFGGISDKKGKAASIMILGSILLVCVHLLFSIPSLNSFPIAIGLVILLGIAFSLVPSAMWPSVAKIIPHSKLGTAYAMIFWVQNIGLMLVPLLIGYVLDKYCIIGTITKIVDGKEQHLTQYNYTIPMLIFACFGFVAIIFAYLLKAEDKKKGYGLEKPNVVE
;
A
#
# COMPACT_ATOMS: atom_id res chain seq x y z
N MET A 1 2.17 5.55 55.26
CA MET A 1 1.81 4.62 54.19
C MET A 1 1.99 5.35 52.88
N THR A 2 3.09 5.17 52.20
CA THR A 2 3.36 5.73 50.89
C THR A 2 2.51 4.94 49.89
N GLU A 3 1.40 5.54 49.39
CA GLU A 3 0.70 5.04 48.25
C GLU A 3 1.73 4.83 47.10
N LYS A 4 1.95 3.59 46.75
CA LYS A 4 2.57 3.25 45.46
C LYS A 4 1.66 3.82 44.37
N VAL A 5 2.01 5.01 43.88
CA VAL A 5 1.45 5.51 42.62
C VAL A 5 1.83 4.42 41.59
N SER A 6 0.86 3.58 41.21
CA SER A 6 1.01 2.60 40.17
C SER A 6 1.26 3.42 38.89
N SER A 7 2.51 3.47 38.47
CA SER A 7 2.84 4.14 37.19
C SER A 7 2.07 3.45 36.09
N SER A 8 1.22 4.18 35.37
CA SER A 8 0.45 3.67 34.25
C SER A 8 1.37 2.93 33.27
N LEU A 9 0.91 1.81 32.72
CA LEU A 9 1.65 1.06 31.68
C LEU A 9 2.11 1.96 30.54
N ARG A 10 1.32 2.98 30.23
CA ARG A 10 1.65 4.01 29.23
C ARG A 10 2.86 4.87 29.63
N GLU A 11 3.13 5.05 30.91
CA GLU A 11 4.31 5.78 31.39
C GLU A 11 5.60 4.95 31.27
N SER A 12 5.50 3.62 31.19
CA SER A 12 6.63 2.73 31.00
C SER A 12 7.16 2.80 29.55
N PRO A 13 8.38 3.29 29.30
CA PRO A 13 8.97 3.28 27.95
C PRO A 13 9.01 1.87 27.37
N THR A 14 9.43 0.88 28.15
CA THR A 14 9.51 -0.52 27.72
C THR A 14 8.16 -1.05 27.20
N ALA A 15 7.07 -0.79 27.92
CA ALA A 15 5.74 -1.26 27.51
C ALA A 15 5.31 -0.60 26.19
N ARG A 16 5.52 0.71 26.02
CA ARG A 16 5.20 1.43 24.76
C ARG A 16 5.96 0.86 23.56
N TRP A 17 7.28 0.69 23.72
CA TRP A 17 8.11 0.18 22.62
C TRP A 17 7.81 -1.28 22.29
N VAL A 18 7.51 -2.13 23.28
CA VAL A 18 7.04 -3.51 23.05
C VAL A 18 5.74 -3.49 22.24
N VAL A 19 4.77 -2.67 22.64
CA VAL A 19 3.50 -2.52 21.90
C VAL A 19 3.74 -2.07 20.46
N LEU A 20 4.62 -1.09 20.25
CA LEU A 20 4.96 -0.65 18.90
C LEU A 20 5.53 -1.81 18.06
N ILE A 21 6.45 -2.59 18.61
CA ILE A 21 7.05 -3.75 17.92
C ILE A 21 5.97 -4.78 17.55
N LEU A 22 5.05 -5.10 18.47
CA LEU A 22 3.98 -6.07 18.23
C LEU A 22 3.03 -5.62 17.10
N VAL A 23 2.58 -4.37 17.16
CA VAL A 23 1.68 -3.81 16.14
C VAL A 23 2.38 -3.68 14.79
N SER A 24 3.62 -3.18 14.79
CA SER A 24 4.41 -2.97 13.57
C SER A 24 4.83 -4.29 12.91
N PHE A 25 5.11 -5.35 13.69
CA PHE A 25 5.37 -6.67 13.13
C PHE A 25 4.16 -7.21 12.34
N THR A 26 2.96 -7.07 12.89
CA THR A 26 1.73 -7.46 12.19
C THR A 26 1.54 -6.63 10.91
N MET A 27 1.85 -5.33 10.95
CA MET A 27 1.85 -4.44 9.79
C MET A 27 2.83 -4.95 8.71
N MET A 28 4.02 -5.38 9.10
CA MET A 28 5.02 -5.96 8.18
C MET A 28 4.49 -7.22 7.50
N CYS A 29 3.88 -8.15 8.25
CA CYS A 29 3.29 -9.37 7.70
C CYS A 29 2.17 -9.08 6.70
N MET A 30 1.33 -8.09 6.98
CA MET A 30 0.26 -7.62 6.10
C MET A 30 0.83 -7.09 4.76
N TYR A 31 1.82 -6.20 4.80
CA TYR A 31 2.44 -5.65 3.60
C TYR A 31 3.23 -6.70 2.81
N TYR A 32 3.84 -7.67 3.50
CA TYR A 32 4.47 -8.80 2.84
C TYR A 32 3.47 -9.56 1.95
N LEU A 33 2.30 -9.94 2.48
CA LEU A 33 1.28 -10.66 1.69
C LEU A 33 0.68 -9.77 0.58
N THR A 34 0.56 -8.47 0.81
CA THR A 34 0.06 -7.51 -0.18
C THR A 34 0.89 -7.56 -1.47
N ASP A 35 2.20 -7.74 -1.36
CA ASP A 35 3.13 -7.62 -2.48
C ASP A 35 3.80 -8.94 -2.90
N ALA A 36 3.61 -10.04 -2.15
CA ALA A 36 4.32 -11.32 -2.38
C ALA A 36 4.12 -11.95 -3.77
N MET A 37 3.06 -11.60 -4.50
CA MET A 37 2.85 -12.08 -5.88
C MET A 37 3.49 -11.16 -6.94
N ALA A 38 3.95 -9.97 -6.58
CA ALA A 38 4.52 -9.04 -7.55
C ALA A 38 5.74 -9.60 -8.31
N PRO A 39 6.71 -10.28 -7.67
CA PRO A 39 7.82 -10.87 -8.40
C PRO A 39 7.49 -12.17 -9.14
N LEU A 40 6.28 -12.73 -8.98
CA LEU A 40 5.88 -14.03 -9.49
C LEU A 40 5.08 -13.97 -10.81
N GLN A 41 4.96 -12.81 -11.46
CA GLN A 41 4.10 -12.65 -12.65
C GLN A 41 4.45 -13.63 -13.76
N GLN A 42 5.73 -13.86 -14.06
CA GLN A 42 6.15 -14.83 -15.08
C GLN A 42 5.82 -16.28 -14.67
N GLN A 43 5.97 -16.61 -13.39
CA GLN A 43 5.64 -17.94 -12.85
C GLN A 43 4.12 -18.19 -12.87
N LEU A 44 3.31 -17.17 -12.65
CA LEU A 44 1.85 -17.25 -12.81
C LEU A 44 1.47 -17.45 -14.28
N GLN A 45 2.13 -16.76 -15.21
CA GLN A 45 1.95 -16.95 -16.64
C GLN A 45 2.32 -18.38 -17.07
N SER A 46 3.44 -18.89 -16.62
CA SER A 46 3.92 -20.22 -17.02
C SER A 46 3.18 -21.38 -16.37
N ASN A 47 2.76 -21.26 -15.10
CA ASN A 47 2.15 -22.36 -14.35
C ASN A 47 0.61 -22.33 -14.38
N LEU A 48 0.01 -21.14 -14.45
CA LEU A 48 -1.44 -20.95 -14.39
C LEU A 48 -2.02 -20.31 -15.66
N HIS A 49 -1.17 -20.07 -16.66
CA HIS A 49 -1.54 -19.46 -17.94
C HIS A 49 -2.22 -18.08 -17.81
N TRP A 50 -1.88 -17.34 -16.77
CA TRP A 50 -2.39 -15.99 -16.57
C TRP A 50 -1.76 -15.03 -17.57
N SER A 51 -2.57 -14.29 -18.30
CA SER A 51 -2.14 -13.14 -19.08
C SER A 51 -1.77 -11.94 -18.19
N ALA A 52 -1.23 -10.87 -18.76
CA ALA A 52 -1.01 -9.64 -18.00
C ALA A 52 -2.35 -9.00 -17.57
N THR A 53 -3.41 -9.16 -18.37
CA THR A 53 -4.77 -8.72 -18.01
C THR A 53 -5.30 -9.49 -16.82
N ASP A 54 -5.14 -10.82 -16.77
CA ASP A 54 -5.56 -11.64 -15.64
C ASP A 54 -4.82 -11.28 -14.36
N TYR A 55 -3.51 -11.03 -14.48
CA TYR A 55 -2.72 -10.55 -13.35
C TYR A 55 -3.17 -9.15 -12.90
N GLY A 56 -3.45 -8.25 -13.81
CA GLY A 56 -4.02 -6.92 -13.51
C GLY A 56 -5.39 -7.02 -12.85
N PHE A 57 -6.27 -7.92 -13.34
CA PHE A 57 -7.57 -8.21 -12.76
C PHE A 57 -7.44 -8.74 -11.31
N PHE A 58 -6.60 -9.75 -11.10
CA PHE A 58 -6.28 -10.25 -9.77
C PHE A 58 -5.82 -9.12 -8.84
N THR A 59 -4.88 -8.29 -9.31
CA THR A 59 -4.31 -7.21 -8.49
C THR A 59 -5.35 -6.13 -8.18
N SER A 60 -6.27 -5.85 -9.11
CA SER A 60 -7.39 -4.91 -8.91
C SER A 60 -8.33 -5.34 -7.78
N GLY A 61 -8.38 -6.64 -7.49
CA GLY A 61 -9.21 -7.23 -6.44
C GLY A 61 -9.04 -6.55 -5.09
N TYR A 62 -7.83 -6.13 -4.74
CA TYR A 62 -7.55 -5.43 -3.48
C TYR A 62 -8.53 -4.29 -3.17
N GLY A 63 -8.92 -3.53 -4.18
CA GLY A 63 -9.79 -2.36 -4.01
C GLY A 63 -11.30 -2.65 -4.10
N TRP A 64 -11.74 -3.81 -4.60
CA TRP A 64 -13.16 -4.02 -4.95
C TRP A 64 -14.11 -3.72 -3.79
N PHE A 65 -13.93 -4.38 -2.66
CA PHE A 65 -14.84 -4.20 -1.52
C PHE A 65 -14.63 -2.86 -0.80
N ASN A 66 -13.39 -2.36 -0.77
CA ASN A 66 -13.09 -1.06 -0.19
C ASN A 66 -13.77 0.08 -0.97
N VAL A 67 -13.84 -0.03 -2.30
CA VAL A 67 -14.46 0.97 -3.17
C VAL A 67 -15.98 0.79 -3.23
N PHE A 68 -16.45 -0.41 -3.64
CA PHE A 68 -17.88 -0.61 -3.92
C PHE A 68 -18.74 -0.77 -2.68
N LEU A 69 -18.20 -1.37 -1.61
CA LEU A 69 -18.93 -1.56 -0.36
C LEU A 69 -18.58 -0.52 0.72
N LEU A 70 -17.75 0.48 0.38
CA LEU A 70 -17.33 1.54 1.32
C LEU A 70 -16.74 0.96 2.63
N MET A 71 -16.03 -0.16 2.56
CA MET A 71 -15.58 -0.88 3.74
C MET A 71 -14.64 -0.06 4.64
N LEU A 72 -13.97 0.96 4.11
CA LEU A 72 -13.19 1.92 4.89
C LEU A 72 -14.05 2.71 5.88
N VAL A 73 -15.26 3.12 5.45
CA VAL A 73 -16.22 3.81 6.33
C VAL A 73 -16.72 2.87 7.41
N PHE A 74 -17.12 1.65 7.02
CA PHE A 74 -17.57 0.64 8.00
C PHE A 74 -16.45 0.26 8.98
N SER A 75 -15.21 0.18 8.52
CA SER A 75 -14.04 -0.10 9.38
C SER A 75 -13.85 0.98 10.46
N GLY A 76 -14.03 2.25 10.11
CA GLY A 76 -14.01 3.36 11.07
C GLY A 76 -15.14 3.24 12.12
N ILE A 77 -16.36 2.96 11.67
CA ILE A 77 -17.52 2.78 12.57
C ILE A 77 -17.32 1.58 13.51
N ILE A 78 -16.81 0.47 13.00
CA ILE A 78 -16.49 -0.73 13.80
C ILE A 78 -15.44 -0.39 14.85
N LEU A 79 -14.36 0.29 14.43
CA LEU A 79 -13.28 0.71 15.32
C LEU A 79 -13.76 1.59 16.48
N ASP A 80 -14.65 2.53 16.20
CA ASP A 80 -15.16 3.46 17.21
C ASP A 80 -16.15 2.78 18.18
N LYS A 81 -16.99 1.86 17.68
CA LYS A 81 -17.98 1.16 18.51
C LYS A 81 -17.40 0.03 19.34
N ILE A 82 -16.47 -0.75 18.78
CA ILE A 82 -16.02 -2.03 19.38
C ILE A 82 -14.57 -1.92 19.88
N GLY A 83 -13.85 -0.88 19.47
CA GLY A 83 -12.49 -0.59 19.94
C GLY A 83 -11.38 -1.30 19.16
N THR A 84 -10.17 -0.85 19.43
CA THR A 84 -8.95 -1.18 18.66
C THR A 84 -8.60 -2.67 18.66
N ARG A 85 -8.75 -3.35 19.80
CA ARG A 85 -8.41 -4.78 19.96
C ARG A 85 -9.27 -5.67 19.09
N PHE A 86 -10.59 -5.56 19.25
CA PHE A 86 -11.52 -6.39 18.51
C PHE A 86 -11.39 -6.11 17.00
N THR A 87 -11.36 -4.84 16.63
CA THR A 87 -11.22 -4.43 15.22
C THR A 87 -9.93 -4.97 14.60
N GLY A 88 -8.81 -4.90 15.33
CA GLY A 88 -7.54 -5.43 14.84
C GLY A 88 -7.53 -6.95 14.68
N ILE A 89 -8.06 -7.70 15.66
CA ILE A 89 -8.20 -9.17 15.58
C ILE A 89 -9.13 -9.56 14.41
N LEU A 90 -10.28 -8.90 14.29
CA LEU A 90 -11.24 -9.14 13.20
C LEU A 90 -10.58 -8.86 11.84
N ALA A 91 -9.85 -7.76 11.72
CA ALA A 91 -9.14 -7.38 10.51
C ALA A 91 -8.12 -8.44 10.09
N ILE A 92 -7.31 -8.95 11.03
CA ILE A 92 -6.34 -10.01 10.74
C ILE A 92 -7.04 -11.32 10.37
N PHE A 93 -8.15 -11.63 11.01
CA PHE A 93 -8.96 -12.79 10.65
C PHE A 93 -9.51 -12.69 9.22
N ILE A 94 -10.05 -11.53 8.84
CA ILE A 94 -10.51 -11.26 7.47
C ILE A 94 -9.34 -11.38 6.48
N MET A 95 -8.16 -10.85 6.83
CA MET A 95 -6.95 -11.01 6.02
C MET A 95 -6.58 -12.48 5.83
N LEU A 96 -6.63 -13.29 6.88
CA LEU A 96 -6.32 -14.72 6.82
C LEU A 96 -7.31 -15.48 5.94
N VAL A 97 -8.60 -15.16 6.02
CA VAL A 97 -9.62 -15.75 5.12
C VAL A 97 -9.32 -15.40 3.67
N GLY A 98 -9.07 -14.13 3.38
CA GLY A 98 -8.73 -13.68 2.02
C GLY A 98 -7.43 -14.29 1.50
N ALA A 99 -6.41 -14.38 2.35
CA ALA A 99 -5.14 -15.02 2.04
C ALA A 99 -5.27 -16.52 1.79
N GLY A 100 -6.11 -17.20 2.56
CA GLY A 100 -6.43 -18.62 2.39
C GLY A 100 -7.14 -18.90 1.06
N ILE A 101 -8.13 -18.08 0.69
CA ILE A 101 -8.80 -18.16 -0.62
C ILE A 101 -7.79 -17.94 -1.74
N LYS A 102 -6.94 -16.92 -1.64
CA LYS A 102 -5.87 -16.62 -2.60
C LYS A 102 -4.89 -17.78 -2.74
N TYR A 103 -4.44 -18.37 -1.63
CA TYR A 103 -3.58 -19.56 -1.63
C TYR A 103 -4.24 -20.73 -2.34
N TRP A 104 -5.48 -21.03 -1.98
CA TRP A 104 -6.25 -22.12 -2.57
C TRP A 104 -6.46 -21.94 -4.08
N ALA A 105 -6.76 -20.71 -4.50
CA ALA A 105 -6.94 -20.37 -5.91
C ALA A 105 -5.72 -20.66 -6.80
N ILE A 106 -4.52 -20.39 -6.29
CA ILE A 106 -3.26 -20.61 -7.04
C ILE A 106 -2.62 -21.97 -6.80
N SER A 107 -3.18 -22.81 -5.95
CA SER A 107 -2.68 -24.18 -5.68
C SER A 107 -3.10 -25.19 -6.73
N GLY A 108 -3.67 -24.77 -7.88
CA GLY A 108 -4.06 -25.65 -8.98
C GLY A 108 -5.41 -26.34 -8.83
N HIS A 109 -6.22 -25.97 -7.83
CA HIS A 109 -7.55 -26.57 -7.60
C HIS A 109 -8.64 -25.98 -8.52
N PHE A 110 -8.40 -24.84 -9.14
CA PHE A 110 -9.35 -24.18 -10.04
C PHE A 110 -8.86 -24.29 -11.48
N SER A 111 -9.47 -25.20 -12.23
CA SER A 111 -9.31 -25.34 -13.67
C SER A 111 -10.55 -24.78 -14.37
N GLY A 112 -10.35 -24.19 -15.54
CA GLY A 112 -11.42 -23.66 -16.38
C GLY A 112 -11.35 -22.16 -16.59
N LEU A 113 -12.06 -21.71 -17.60
CA LEU A 113 -12.17 -20.31 -17.99
C LEU A 113 -13.57 -19.80 -17.65
N PHE A 114 -13.66 -18.57 -17.23
CA PHE A 114 -14.92 -17.90 -16.94
C PHE A 114 -15.05 -16.66 -17.81
N GLY A 115 -16.21 -16.53 -18.45
CA GLY A 115 -16.57 -15.36 -19.24
C GLY A 115 -17.76 -14.64 -18.62
N LEU A 116 -17.68 -13.33 -18.49
CA LEU A 116 -18.79 -12.50 -18.04
C LEU A 116 -19.11 -11.46 -19.12
N ASN A 117 -20.29 -11.62 -19.73
CA ASN A 117 -20.83 -10.67 -20.69
C ASN A 117 -21.98 -9.89 -20.04
N ILE A 118 -21.82 -8.58 -19.89
CA ILE A 118 -22.89 -7.69 -19.43
C ILE A 118 -23.24 -6.73 -20.57
N PHE A 119 -24.48 -6.77 -21.08
CA PHE A 119 -24.99 -5.89 -22.14
C PHE A 119 -24.04 -5.74 -23.35
N SER A 120 -23.64 -6.77 -24.00
CA SER A 120 -22.73 -6.74 -25.17
C SER A 120 -21.29 -6.31 -24.86
N TRP A 121 -20.97 -6.04 -23.63
CA TRP A 121 -19.60 -5.77 -23.19
C TRP A 121 -18.98 -7.05 -22.67
N HIS A 122 -17.89 -7.48 -23.31
CA HIS A 122 -17.05 -8.58 -22.81
C HIS A 122 -16.16 -8.04 -21.68
N ILE A 123 -16.67 -8.06 -20.46
CA ILE A 123 -15.93 -7.54 -19.29
C ILE A 123 -14.83 -8.51 -18.90
N LEU A 124 -15.12 -9.80 -18.97
CA LEU A 124 -14.18 -10.89 -18.78
C LEU A 124 -14.37 -11.86 -19.95
N SER A 125 -13.38 -12.03 -20.80
CA SER A 125 -13.38 -13.02 -21.87
C SER A 125 -12.31 -14.06 -21.55
N GLU A 126 -12.75 -15.29 -21.27
CA GLU A 126 -11.86 -16.44 -21.04
C GLU A 126 -10.82 -16.25 -19.91
N THR A 127 -11.22 -15.53 -18.84
CA THR A 127 -10.34 -15.32 -17.67
C THR A 127 -10.22 -16.62 -16.86
N PRO A 128 -9.01 -17.07 -16.49
CA PRO A 128 -8.82 -18.26 -15.65
C PRO A 128 -9.57 -18.12 -14.32
N LEU A 129 -10.34 -19.15 -13.95
CA LEU A 129 -11.10 -19.16 -12.71
C LEU A 129 -10.18 -18.97 -11.48
N SER A 130 -8.94 -19.45 -11.57
CA SER A 130 -7.92 -19.23 -10.56
C SER A 130 -7.59 -17.73 -10.36
N ALA A 131 -7.55 -16.93 -11.43
CA ALA A 131 -7.31 -15.48 -11.34
C ALA A 131 -8.49 -14.75 -10.68
N ILE A 132 -9.73 -15.16 -11.02
CA ILE A 132 -10.95 -14.59 -10.44
C ILE A 132 -11.02 -14.88 -8.94
N MET A 133 -10.83 -16.15 -8.56
CA MET A 133 -10.86 -16.57 -7.16
C MET A 133 -9.71 -15.95 -6.34
N ALA A 134 -8.51 -15.84 -6.93
CA ALA A 134 -7.40 -15.14 -6.30
C ALA A 134 -7.70 -13.65 -6.12
N GLY A 135 -8.33 -12.99 -7.11
CA GLY A 135 -8.78 -11.60 -7.05
C GLY A 135 -9.83 -11.38 -5.96
N PHE A 136 -10.82 -12.30 -5.86
CA PHE A 136 -11.81 -12.28 -4.78
C PHE A 136 -11.15 -12.41 -3.41
N GLY A 137 -10.25 -13.39 -3.24
CA GLY A 137 -9.48 -13.56 -2.01
C GLY A 137 -8.65 -12.33 -1.68
N PHE A 138 -8.06 -11.68 -2.70
CA PHE A 138 -7.30 -10.44 -2.50
C PHE A 138 -8.20 -9.27 -2.11
N GLY A 139 -9.44 -9.22 -2.58
CA GLY A 139 -10.45 -8.24 -2.16
C GLY A 139 -10.85 -8.40 -0.69
N VAL A 140 -11.13 -9.63 -0.25
CA VAL A 140 -11.38 -9.93 1.17
C VAL A 140 -10.18 -9.55 2.03
N PHE A 141 -8.97 -9.92 1.60
CA PHE A 141 -7.73 -9.50 2.26
C PHE A 141 -7.60 -7.98 2.33
N GLY A 142 -7.92 -7.25 1.26
CA GLY A 142 -7.85 -5.79 1.19
C GLY A 142 -8.74 -5.10 2.22
N VAL A 143 -9.94 -5.62 2.49
CA VAL A 143 -10.81 -5.12 3.58
C VAL A 143 -10.11 -5.23 4.94
N GLY A 144 -9.57 -6.41 5.24
CA GLY A 144 -8.85 -6.61 6.51
C GLY A 144 -7.60 -5.73 6.61
N CYS A 145 -6.89 -5.55 5.48
CA CYS A 145 -5.68 -4.73 5.39
C CYS A 145 -5.96 -3.26 5.76
N GLU A 146 -6.96 -2.65 5.15
CA GLU A 146 -7.33 -1.26 5.42
C GLU A 146 -7.91 -1.08 6.84
N MET A 147 -8.73 -2.03 7.29
CA MET A 147 -9.27 -2.06 8.66
C MET A 147 -8.14 -2.17 9.69
N PHE A 148 -7.15 -3.03 9.47
CA PHE A 148 -6.00 -3.19 10.36
C PHE A 148 -5.14 -1.94 10.37
N GLY A 149 -4.90 -1.31 9.22
CA GLY A 149 -4.12 -0.06 9.12
C GLY A 149 -4.69 1.06 10.02
N ILE A 150 -6.01 1.24 10.00
CA ILE A 150 -6.68 2.23 10.86
C ILE A 150 -6.57 1.84 12.34
N ALA A 151 -6.83 0.57 12.68
CA ALA A 151 -6.75 0.09 14.06
C ALA A 151 -5.33 0.17 14.63
N ALA A 152 -4.30 -0.20 13.84
CA ALA A 152 -2.89 -0.13 14.22
C ALA A 152 -2.45 1.30 14.50
N ASN A 153 -2.82 2.24 13.63
CA ASN A 153 -2.51 3.66 13.84
C ASN A 153 -3.18 4.20 15.12
N LYS A 154 -4.45 3.87 15.35
CA LYS A 154 -5.16 4.28 16.58
C LYS A 154 -4.52 3.67 17.83
N ALA A 155 -4.06 2.42 17.77
CA ALA A 155 -3.30 1.78 18.85
C ALA A 155 -2.01 2.54 19.18
N VAL A 156 -1.20 2.85 18.15
CA VAL A 156 0.06 3.58 18.32
C VAL A 156 -0.19 4.99 18.88
N VAL A 157 -1.15 5.73 18.35
CA VAL A 157 -1.53 7.07 18.85
C VAL A 157 -1.93 7.01 20.31
N ARG A 158 -2.76 6.02 20.71
CA ARG A 158 -3.21 5.87 22.11
C ARG A 158 -2.04 5.62 23.06
N TRP A 159 -1.14 4.71 22.73
CA TRP A 159 -0.02 4.33 23.59
C TRP A 159 1.08 5.39 23.67
N PHE A 160 1.25 6.19 22.62
CA PHE A 160 2.28 7.23 22.53
C PHE A 160 1.75 8.66 22.71
N ARG A 161 0.51 8.83 23.15
CA ARG A 161 -0.11 10.14 23.36
C ARG A 161 0.68 10.96 24.39
N GLY A 162 1.19 12.13 23.97
CA GLY A 162 2.02 13.00 24.81
C GLY A 162 3.45 12.52 25.01
N LYS A 163 3.90 11.52 24.25
CA LYS A 163 5.27 10.99 24.22
C LYS A 163 5.80 11.07 22.76
N GLU A 164 6.68 10.20 22.33
CA GLU A 164 7.31 10.19 21.01
C GLU A 164 6.35 9.73 19.88
N MET A 165 5.14 10.28 19.81
CA MET A 165 4.05 9.80 18.94
C MET A 165 4.41 9.86 17.45
N ALA A 166 5.01 10.95 16.99
CA ALA A 166 5.38 11.09 15.57
C ALA A 166 6.42 10.06 15.16
N LEU A 167 7.42 9.81 16.03
CA LEU A 167 8.42 8.76 15.81
C LEU A 167 7.78 7.37 15.76
N ALA A 168 6.86 7.07 16.68
CA ALA A 168 6.19 5.78 16.74
C ALA A 168 5.32 5.50 15.50
N ILE A 169 4.54 6.50 15.03
CA ILE A 169 3.77 6.39 13.79
C ILE A 169 4.71 6.20 12.58
N GLY A 170 5.80 6.97 12.53
CA GLY A 170 6.81 6.86 11.49
C GLY A 170 7.42 5.46 11.44
N LEU A 171 7.82 4.89 12.58
CA LEU A 171 8.38 3.55 12.67
C LEU A 171 7.36 2.46 12.31
N ASN A 172 6.10 2.60 12.74
CA ASN A 172 5.03 1.67 12.35
C ASN A 172 4.86 1.61 10.82
N THR A 173 4.78 2.77 10.20
CA THR A 173 4.68 2.88 8.72
C THR A 173 5.93 2.33 8.02
N SER A 174 7.10 2.65 8.54
CA SER A 174 8.38 2.19 8.00
C SER A 174 8.54 0.68 8.07
N THR A 175 8.08 0.05 9.15
CA THR A 175 8.10 -1.42 9.30
C THR A 175 7.22 -2.10 8.24
N GLY A 176 6.10 -1.49 7.85
CA GLY A 176 5.32 -1.95 6.70
C GLY A 176 6.14 -1.97 5.40
N ARG A 177 7.00 -0.96 5.17
CA ARG A 177 7.89 -0.93 3.98
C ARG A 177 8.92 -2.05 3.97
N ILE A 178 9.37 -2.51 5.14
CA ILE A 178 10.20 -3.71 5.24
C ILE A 178 9.42 -4.93 4.71
N GLY A 179 8.14 -5.07 5.06
CA GLY A 179 7.27 -6.12 4.54
C GLY A 179 7.21 -6.13 3.01
N THR A 180 6.94 -4.98 2.38
CA THR A 180 6.96 -4.82 0.92
C THR A 180 8.32 -5.17 0.33
N ALA A 181 9.42 -4.71 0.94
CA ALA A 181 10.76 -5.02 0.45
C ALA A 181 11.07 -6.52 0.48
N LEU A 182 10.76 -7.20 1.59
CA LEU A 182 10.90 -8.65 1.72
C LEU A 182 10.06 -9.39 0.67
N ALA A 183 8.85 -8.90 0.38
CA ALA A 183 7.95 -9.45 -0.62
C ALA A 183 8.47 -9.32 -2.07
N MET A 184 9.42 -8.42 -2.32
CA MET A 184 10.00 -8.28 -3.65
C MET A 184 11.08 -9.34 -3.94
N PHE A 185 11.90 -9.72 -2.96
CA PHE A 185 13.06 -10.59 -3.23
C PHE A 185 12.96 -12.01 -2.65
N THR A 186 12.04 -12.30 -1.70
CA THR A 186 11.95 -13.65 -1.12
C THR A 186 11.10 -14.64 -1.92
N PRO A 187 10.02 -14.25 -2.66
CA PRO A 187 9.16 -15.21 -3.34
C PRO A 187 9.82 -16.00 -4.46
N LEU A 188 10.67 -15.35 -5.27
CA LEU A 188 11.37 -16.04 -6.37
C LEU A 188 12.35 -17.11 -5.90
N PRO A 189 13.26 -16.87 -4.94
CA PRO A 189 14.06 -17.92 -4.33
C PRO A 189 13.23 -19.07 -3.76
N LEU A 190 12.14 -18.77 -3.08
CA LEU A 190 11.26 -19.79 -2.50
C LEU A 190 10.55 -20.62 -3.59
N TYR A 191 10.08 -19.98 -4.65
CA TYR A 191 9.54 -20.67 -5.82
C TYR A 191 10.60 -21.61 -6.44
N ASN A 192 11.84 -21.12 -6.62
CA ASN A 192 12.92 -21.92 -7.20
C ASN A 192 13.29 -23.15 -6.36
N LEU A 193 13.19 -23.04 -5.03
CA LEU A 193 13.41 -24.16 -4.10
C LEU A 193 12.28 -25.18 -4.13
N THR A 194 11.04 -24.71 -4.15
CA THR A 194 9.84 -25.58 -4.00
C THR A 194 9.24 -26.00 -5.32
N LYS A 195 9.57 -25.30 -6.41
CA LYS A 195 8.93 -25.44 -7.74
C LYS A 195 7.42 -25.28 -7.72
N ASN A 196 6.91 -24.59 -6.71
CA ASN A 196 5.48 -24.38 -6.49
C ASN A 196 5.18 -22.89 -6.34
N VAL A 197 4.33 -22.36 -7.22
CA VAL A 197 3.96 -20.94 -7.24
C VAL A 197 3.14 -20.54 -6.01
N SER A 198 2.47 -21.50 -5.36
CA SER A 198 1.67 -21.23 -4.15
C SER A 198 2.52 -21.17 -2.87
N ALA A 199 3.76 -21.70 -2.87
CA ALA A 199 4.59 -21.74 -1.68
C ALA A 199 4.93 -20.36 -1.08
N PRO A 200 5.24 -19.31 -1.87
CA PRO A 200 5.43 -17.95 -1.34
C PRO A 200 4.18 -17.39 -0.67
N ILE A 201 3.00 -17.78 -1.16
CA ILE A 201 1.74 -17.32 -0.58
C ILE A 201 1.44 -18.08 0.71
N LEU A 202 1.75 -19.38 0.77
CA LEU A 202 1.68 -20.13 2.01
C LEU A 202 2.56 -19.53 3.11
N LEU A 203 3.80 -19.15 2.77
CA LEU A 203 4.67 -18.41 3.71
C LEU A 203 4.01 -17.12 4.20
N SER A 204 3.36 -16.38 3.30
CA SER A 204 2.63 -15.15 3.66
C SER A 204 1.48 -15.42 4.63
N VAL A 205 0.72 -16.52 4.42
CA VAL A 205 -0.36 -16.95 5.32
C VAL A 205 0.20 -17.31 6.69
N LEU A 206 1.30 -18.07 6.74
CA LEU A 206 1.96 -18.44 8.00
C LEU A 206 2.47 -17.21 8.77
N LEU A 207 3.07 -16.23 8.07
CA LEU A 207 3.48 -14.97 8.67
C LEU A 207 2.30 -14.19 9.25
N LEU A 208 1.15 -14.18 8.57
CA LEU A 208 -0.07 -13.56 9.10
C LEU A 208 -0.63 -14.31 10.31
N CYS A 209 -0.54 -15.65 10.35
CA CYS A 209 -0.91 -16.43 11.54
C CYS A 209 -0.04 -16.02 12.74
N ILE A 210 1.28 -15.88 12.53
CA ILE A 210 2.18 -15.37 13.57
C ILE A 210 1.79 -13.93 13.94
N GLY A 211 1.48 -13.07 12.96
CA GLY A 211 0.98 -11.72 13.18
C GLY A 211 -0.29 -11.69 14.04
N LEU A 212 -1.22 -12.62 13.84
CA LEU A 212 -2.42 -12.76 14.67
C LEU A 212 -2.06 -13.07 16.12
N LEU A 213 -1.18 -14.06 16.35
CA LEU A 213 -0.74 -14.42 17.70
C LEU A 213 -0.05 -13.25 18.41
N VAL A 214 0.82 -12.55 17.69
CA VAL A 214 1.50 -11.35 18.18
C VAL A 214 0.51 -10.23 18.50
N PHE A 215 -0.51 -10.02 17.67
CA PHE A 215 -1.53 -9.00 17.93
C PHE A 215 -2.48 -9.38 19.06
N ILE A 216 -2.77 -10.67 19.26
CA ILE A 216 -3.51 -11.13 20.45
C ILE A 216 -2.72 -10.80 21.72
N PHE A 217 -1.40 -10.98 21.71
CA PHE A 217 -0.57 -10.59 22.85
C PHE A 217 -0.62 -9.06 23.09
N PHE A 218 -0.56 -8.24 22.04
CA PHE A 218 -0.84 -6.81 22.16
C PHE A 218 -2.21 -6.54 22.80
N ALA A 219 -3.27 -7.23 22.35
CA ALA A 219 -4.63 -7.03 22.86
C ALA A 219 -4.74 -7.31 24.37
N VAL A 220 -3.95 -8.27 24.89
CA VAL A 220 -3.87 -8.55 26.33
C VAL A 220 -3.24 -7.37 27.09
N LEU A 221 -2.16 -6.79 26.55
CA LEU A 221 -1.52 -5.62 27.15
C LEU A 221 -2.44 -4.39 27.11
N ASP A 222 -3.09 -4.15 25.98
CA ASP A 222 -4.00 -3.02 25.79
C ASP A 222 -5.25 -3.10 26.69
N LYS A 223 -5.72 -4.32 27.01
CA LYS A 223 -6.80 -4.52 27.99
C LYS A 223 -6.43 -4.06 29.39
N ARG A 224 -5.16 -4.17 29.76
CA ARG A 224 -4.68 -3.67 31.07
C ARG A 224 -4.68 -2.15 31.09
N LEU A 225 -4.28 -1.51 29.98
CA LEU A 225 -4.31 -0.05 29.85
C LEU A 225 -5.76 0.50 29.96
N ASP A 226 -6.77 -0.19 29.38
CA ASP A 226 -8.18 0.23 29.52
C ASP A 226 -8.63 0.32 30.99
N LYS A 227 -8.21 -0.62 31.83
CA LYS A 227 -8.55 -0.59 33.25
C LYS A 227 -7.92 0.62 33.94
N GLU A 228 -6.67 0.89 33.65
CA GLU A 228 -5.96 2.04 34.22
C GLU A 228 -6.55 3.38 33.77
N GLU A 229 -6.94 3.52 32.49
CA GLU A 229 -7.57 4.73 31.96
C GLU A 229 -9.00 4.94 32.50
N ALA A 230 -9.77 3.86 32.67
CA ALA A 230 -11.10 3.93 33.27
C ALA A 230 -11.03 4.38 34.74
N ASP A 231 -10.07 3.87 35.50
CA ASP A 231 -9.83 4.25 36.91
C ASP A 231 -9.36 5.73 37.01
N ALA A 232 -8.66 6.23 35.98
CA ALA A 232 -8.19 7.62 35.89
C ALA A 232 -9.22 8.61 35.35
N GLY A 233 -10.42 8.18 34.94
CA GLY A 233 -11.49 9.04 34.42
C GLY A 233 -11.19 9.73 33.10
N ILE A 234 -10.31 9.17 32.25
CA ILE A 234 -9.94 9.74 30.95
C ILE A 234 -11.08 9.55 29.97
N SER A 235 -11.57 10.65 29.38
CA SER A 235 -12.67 10.63 28.40
C SER A 235 -12.27 9.98 27.08
N LYS A 236 -13.24 9.26 26.45
CA LYS A 236 -13.08 8.68 25.11
C LYS A 236 -12.93 9.77 24.05
N GLU A 237 -12.20 9.46 22.98
CA GLU A 237 -12.06 10.31 21.78
C GLU A 237 -13.42 10.51 21.08
N GLU A 238 -13.52 11.62 20.32
CA GLU A 238 -14.71 11.89 19.51
C GLU A 238 -14.96 10.80 18.46
N GLU A 239 -16.21 10.36 18.35
CA GLU A 239 -16.63 9.32 17.40
C GLU A 239 -16.75 9.88 15.98
N PHE A 240 -16.58 8.99 14.98
CA PHE A 240 -16.85 9.27 13.57
C PHE A 240 -18.28 9.75 13.34
N LYS A 241 -18.43 10.90 12.65
CA LYS A 241 -19.74 11.47 12.30
C LYS A 241 -19.90 11.48 10.77
N VAL A 242 -20.93 10.82 10.26
CA VAL A 242 -21.27 10.82 8.82
C VAL A 242 -21.54 12.25 8.30
N SER A 243 -22.04 13.15 9.15
CA SER A 243 -22.25 14.58 8.82
C SER A 243 -20.96 15.29 8.38
N ASP A 244 -19.80 14.86 8.90
CA ASP A 244 -18.52 15.49 8.60
C ASP A 244 -18.09 15.27 7.14
N ILE A 245 -18.58 14.21 6.50
CA ILE A 245 -18.32 13.91 5.07
C ILE A 245 -18.76 15.09 4.19
N ARG A 246 -19.94 15.67 4.46
CA ARG A 246 -20.47 16.79 3.68
C ARG A 246 -19.57 18.03 3.78
N ASP A 247 -19.14 18.35 4.98
CA ASP A 247 -18.35 19.55 5.24
C ASP A 247 -16.95 19.41 4.61
N ILE A 248 -16.34 18.22 4.71
CA ILE A 248 -15.05 17.90 4.07
C ILE A 248 -15.18 17.95 2.55
N ALA A 249 -16.24 17.37 1.98
CA ALA A 249 -16.48 17.33 0.54
C ALA A 249 -16.67 18.72 -0.09
N GLN A 250 -17.05 19.74 0.69
CA GLN A 250 -17.17 21.12 0.22
C GLN A 250 -15.80 21.85 0.17
N ASN A 251 -14.75 21.30 0.77
CA ASN A 251 -13.45 21.92 0.79
C ASN A 251 -12.65 21.59 -0.49
N ARG A 252 -12.35 22.61 -1.30
CA ARG A 252 -11.59 22.42 -2.55
C ARG A 252 -10.16 21.93 -2.33
N ALA A 253 -9.48 22.42 -1.30
CA ALA A 253 -8.11 22.01 -0.99
C ALA A 253 -8.05 20.53 -0.59
N PHE A 254 -9.10 20.01 0.07
CA PHE A 254 -9.25 18.59 0.35
C PHE A 254 -9.24 17.73 -0.94
N TRP A 255 -10.03 18.14 -1.95
CA TRP A 255 -10.07 17.40 -3.21
C TRP A 255 -8.76 17.51 -3.99
N TYR A 256 -8.06 18.64 -3.93
CA TYR A 256 -6.74 18.75 -4.55
C TYR A 256 -5.73 17.77 -3.94
N ILE A 257 -5.74 17.60 -2.60
CA ILE A 257 -4.92 16.57 -1.93
C ILE A 257 -5.41 15.16 -2.26
N ALA A 258 -6.70 14.88 -2.24
CA ALA A 258 -7.23 13.55 -2.51
C ALA A 258 -6.93 13.09 -3.93
N ILE A 259 -7.08 13.99 -4.92
CA ILE A 259 -6.76 13.69 -6.33
C ILE A 259 -5.24 13.56 -6.53
N LEU A 260 -4.44 14.43 -5.91
CA LEU A 260 -2.98 14.29 -5.91
C LEU A 260 -2.57 12.93 -5.33
N CYS A 261 -3.18 12.51 -4.23
CA CYS A 261 -2.95 11.23 -3.58
C CYS A 261 -3.22 10.07 -4.54
N VAL A 262 -4.43 9.97 -5.11
CA VAL A 262 -4.75 8.85 -6.00
C VAL A 262 -3.87 8.82 -7.24
N LEU A 263 -3.57 9.96 -7.86
CA LEU A 263 -2.72 10.02 -9.05
C LEU A 263 -1.28 9.58 -8.75
N PHE A 264 -0.72 10.11 -7.67
CA PHE A 264 0.64 9.78 -7.27
C PHE A 264 0.78 8.30 -6.88
N TYR A 265 -0.09 7.80 -6.03
CA TYR A 265 -0.05 6.40 -5.60
C TYR A 265 -0.41 5.43 -6.73
N SER A 266 -1.25 5.83 -7.68
CA SER A 266 -1.54 5.05 -8.90
C SER A 266 -0.35 4.89 -9.85
N ALA A 267 0.64 5.78 -9.77
CA ALA A 267 1.88 5.66 -10.54
C ALA A 267 2.97 4.88 -9.80
N VAL A 268 2.83 4.65 -8.48
CA VAL A 268 3.85 3.95 -7.67
C VAL A 268 3.43 2.53 -7.32
N PHE A 269 2.26 2.32 -6.71
CA PHE A 269 1.87 0.99 -6.25
C PHE A 269 1.59 0.00 -7.40
N PRO A 270 0.83 0.36 -8.46
CA PRO A 270 0.72 -0.50 -9.62
C PRO A 270 2.07 -0.72 -10.32
N PHE A 271 2.96 0.27 -10.37
CA PHE A 271 4.32 0.06 -10.87
C PHE A 271 5.03 -1.06 -10.12
N ILE A 272 4.99 -1.08 -8.77
CA ILE A 272 5.60 -2.15 -7.96
C ILE A 272 5.09 -3.54 -8.37
N LYS A 273 3.80 -3.67 -8.69
CA LYS A 273 3.19 -4.94 -9.10
C LYS A 273 3.77 -5.51 -10.39
N PHE A 274 4.17 -4.65 -11.33
CA PHE A 274 4.72 -5.03 -12.63
C PHE A 274 6.24 -4.83 -12.71
N ALA A 275 6.87 -4.24 -11.69
CA ALA A 275 8.26 -3.80 -11.74
C ALA A 275 9.24 -4.96 -11.98
N THR A 276 9.07 -6.10 -11.32
CA THR A 276 9.96 -7.26 -11.50
C THR A 276 9.92 -7.76 -12.94
N ASN A 277 8.73 -7.86 -13.54
CA ASN A 277 8.59 -8.27 -14.94
C ASN A 277 9.24 -7.25 -15.89
N LEU A 278 9.00 -5.95 -15.68
CA LEU A 278 9.69 -4.88 -16.41
C LEU A 278 11.22 -5.03 -16.35
N ILE A 279 11.76 -5.27 -15.15
CA ILE A 279 13.21 -5.41 -14.95
C ILE A 279 13.78 -6.61 -15.72
N VAL A 280 13.12 -7.77 -15.66
CA VAL A 280 13.53 -8.95 -16.41
C VAL A 280 13.49 -8.70 -17.92
N GLN A 281 12.40 -8.13 -18.42
CA GLN A 281 12.17 -8.03 -19.87
C GLN A 281 12.94 -6.89 -20.53
N LYS A 282 13.10 -5.77 -19.87
CA LYS A 282 13.78 -4.60 -20.44
C LYS A 282 15.28 -4.59 -20.15
N TYR A 283 15.71 -4.99 -18.94
CA TYR A 283 17.10 -4.81 -18.50
C TYR A 283 17.91 -6.11 -18.50
N THR A 284 17.31 -7.20 -18.95
CA THR A 284 17.99 -8.52 -19.13
C THR A 284 18.62 -9.02 -17.82
N VAL A 285 17.99 -8.72 -16.70
CA VAL A 285 18.43 -9.16 -15.37
C VAL A 285 17.96 -10.59 -15.15
N PRO A 286 18.83 -11.50 -14.65
CA PRO A 286 18.40 -12.85 -14.30
C PRO A 286 17.21 -12.85 -13.34
N ASP A 287 16.24 -13.73 -13.57
CA ASP A 287 14.98 -13.78 -12.81
C ASP A 287 15.20 -13.78 -11.29
N LEU A 288 16.23 -14.51 -10.82
CA LEU A 288 16.57 -14.61 -9.40
C LEU A 288 16.89 -13.25 -8.76
N PHE A 289 17.53 -12.35 -9.51
CA PHE A 289 17.94 -11.02 -9.01
C PHE A 289 16.96 -9.91 -9.35
N ALA A 290 15.98 -10.19 -10.20
CA ALA A 290 15.06 -9.18 -10.70
C ALA A 290 14.19 -8.53 -9.61
N GLY A 291 13.89 -9.25 -8.54
CA GLY A 291 13.15 -8.74 -7.38
C GLY A 291 13.95 -7.80 -6.48
N TYR A 292 15.28 -7.89 -6.49
CA TYR A 292 16.13 -7.03 -5.64
C TYR A 292 16.12 -5.58 -6.08
N ILE A 293 15.98 -5.30 -7.38
CA ILE A 293 15.94 -3.92 -7.89
C ILE A 293 14.67 -3.21 -7.44
N PRO A 294 13.45 -3.73 -7.69
CA PRO A 294 12.23 -3.09 -7.18
C PRO A 294 12.18 -2.96 -5.65
N ALA A 295 12.84 -3.85 -4.89
CA ALA A 295 12.95 -3.76 -3.44
C ALA A 295 13.66 -2.48 -2.97
N LEU A 296 14.53 -1.89 -3.78
CA LEU A 296 15.19 -0.62 -3.47
C LEU A 296 14.19 0.53 -3.27
N LEU A 297 13.02 0.48 -3.93
CA LEU A 297 12.00 1.51 -3.78
C LEU A 297 11.45 1.57 -2.34
N PRO A 298 10.88 0.50 -1.76
CA PRO A 298 10.43 0.52 -0.38
C PRO A 298 11.58 0.70 0.63
N PHE A 299 12.79 0.23 0.35
CA PHE A 299 13.97 0.53 1.19
C PHE A 299 14.33 2.01 1.18
N SER A 300 14.30 2.66 0.01
CA SER A 300 14.48 4.12 -0.08
C SER A 300 13.43 4.86 0.72
N ALA A 301 12.16 4.44 0.61
CA ALA A 301 11.07 5.05 1.37
C ALA A 301 11.23 4.86 2.90
N LEU A 302 11.69 3.70 3.34
CA LEU A 302 11.98 3.42 4.76
C LEU A 302 12.97 4.44 5.34
N LEU A 303 14.03 4.76 4.61
CA LEU A 303 15.09 5.63 5.09
C LEU A 303 14.79 7.12 4.87
N LEU A 304 14.24 7.46 3.71
CA LEU A 304 14.10 8.85 3.27
C LEU A 304 12.81 9.52 3.72
N THR A 305 11.73 8.78 3.98
CA THR A 305 10.46 9.39 4.42
C THR A 305 10.60 10.12 5.75
N PRO A 306 11.24 9.56 6.80
CA PRO A 306 11.49 10.31 8.03
C PRO A 306 12.40 11.52 7.83
N LEU A 307 13.42 11.39 6.98
CA LEU A 307 14.34 12.50 6.66
C LEU A 307 13.60 13.67 6.01
N PHE A 308 12.81 13.40 4.97
CA PHE A 308 12.04 14.44 4.27
C PHE A 308 10.89 14.98 5.12
N GLY A 309 10.30 14.17 6.00
CA GLY A 309 9.35 14.63 7.00
C GLY A 309 9.98 15.68 7.93
N GLY A 310 11.15 15.39 8.48
CA GLY A 310 11.89 16.34 9.32
C GLY A 310 12.29 17.62 8.59
N ILE A 311 12.65 17.53 7.30
CA ILE A 311 12.93 18.71 6.46
C ILE A 311 11.65 19.53 6.26
N SER A 312 10.52 18.88 5.97
CA SER A 312 9.22 19.52 5.79
C SER A 312 8.77 20.23 7.08
N ASP A 313 8.97 19.61 8.23
CA ASP A 313 8.61 20.19 9.52
C ASP A 313 9.41 21.44 9.84
N LYS A 314 10.73 21.43 9.61
CA LYS A 314 11.62 22.55 9.90
C LYS A 314 11.55 23.68 8.86
N LYS A 315 11.51 23.35 7.57
CA LYS A 315 11.57 24.33 6.48
C LYS A 315 10.21 24.73 5.92
N GLY A 316 9.17 23.94 6.21
CA GLY A 316 7.87 24.07 5.56
C GLY A 316 7.93 23.65 4.09
N LYS A 317 7.25 24.41 3.22
CA LYS A 317 7.20 24.24 1.75
C LYS A 317 6.56 22.91 1.33
N ALA A 318 5.55 22.43 2.08
CA ALA A 318 4.94 21.14 1.85
C ALA A 318 4.35 21.02 0.42
N ALA A 319 3.63 22.03 -0.08
CA ALA A 319 3.10 22.01 -1.44
C ALA A 319 4.23 22.02 -2.49
N SER A 320 5.32 22.77 -2.25
CA SER A 320 6.51 22.78 -3.12
C SER A 320 7.23 21.42 -3.15
N ILE A 321 7.30 20.72 -2.01
CA ILE A 321 7.86 19.36 -1.90
C ILE A 321 6.99 18.35 -2.69
N MET A 322 5.66 18.47 -2.62
CA MET A 322 4.74 17.64 -3.41
C MET A 322 4.93 17.87 -4.93
N ILE A 323 5.11 19.12 -5.36
CA ILE A 323 5.43 19.45 -6.77
C ILE A 323 6.74 18.80 -7.19
N LEU A 324 7.81 18.95 -6.40
CA LEU A 324 9.12 18.36 -6.71
C LEU A 324 9.05 16.85 -6.83
N GLY A 325 8.41 16.18 -5.86
CA GLY A 325 8.22 14.71 -5.89
C GLY A 325 7.41 14.24 -7.10
N SER A 326 6.38 14.99 -7.51
CA SER A 326 5.59 14.69 -8.71
C SER A 326 6.40 14.91 -10.00
N ILE A 327 7.26 15.93 -10.07
CA ILE A 327 8.18 16.13 -11.20
C ILE A 327 9.16 14.96 -11.30
N LEU A 328 9.77 14.55 -10.19
CA LEU A 328 10.67 13.40 -10.18
C LEU A 328 9.97 12.11 -10.63
N LEU A 329 8.72 11.89 -10.19
CA LEU A 329 7.89 10.78 -10.64
C LEU A 329 7.73 10.75 -12.16
N VAL A 330 7.38 11.90 -12.77
CA VAL A 330 7.25 12.05 -14.23
C VAL A 330 8.58 11.75 -14.91
N CYS A 331 9.67 12.36 -14.45
CA CYS A 331 11.00 12.18 -15.03
C CYS A 331 11.40 10.69 -15.02
N VAL A 332 11.20 10.01 -13.90
CA VAL A 332 11.55 8.59 -13.78
C VAL A 332 10.74 7.73 -14.76
N HIS A 333 9.42 7.89 -14.82
CA HIS A 333 8.60 7.09 -15.71
C HIS A 333 8.86 7.41 -17.19
N LEU A 334 9.16 8.68 -17.55
CA LEU A 334 9.61 9.03 -18.89
C LEU A 334 10.95 8.34 -19.23
N LEU A 335 11.92 8.32 -18.31
CA LEU A 335 13.19 7.62 -18.53
C LEU A 335 12.99 6.10 -18.62
N PHE A 336 12.10 5.53 -17.81
CA PHE A 336 11.70 4.12 -17.96
C PHE A 336 11.00 3.84 -19.30
N SER A 337 10.34 4.79 -19.92
CA SER A 337 9.68 4.60 -21.22
C SER A 337 10.64 4.51 -22.40
N ILE A 338 11.89 5.02 -22.28
CA ILE A 338 12.87 5.07 -23.36
C ILE A 338 13.51 3.66 -23.56
N PRO A 339 13.29 2.98 -24.71
CA PRO A 339 13.80 1.64 -24.92
C PRO A 339 15.32 1.50 -24.87
N SER A 340 16.06 2.51 -25.36
CA SER A 340 17.54 2.49 -25.39
C SER A 340 18.19 2.59 -24.01
N LEU A 341 17.45 3.01 -22.97
CA LEU A 341 17.91 3.02 -21.59
C LEU A 341 17.66 1.66 -20.95
N ASN A 342 18.44 0.63 -21.32
CA ASN A 342 18.22 -0.76 -20.94
C ASN A 342 19.37 -1.37 -20.13
N SER A 343 20.31 -0.58 -19.64
CA SER A 343 21.41 -1.08 -18.82
C SER A 343 21.02 -1.25 -17.34
N PHE A 344 21.59 -2.27 -16.70
CA PHE A 344 21.36 -2.60 -15.30
C PHE A 344 21.58 -1.42 -14.31
N PRO A 345 22.70 -0.65 -14.41
CA PRO A 345 22.90 0.50 -13.51
C PRO A 345 21.83 1.58 -13.65
N ILE A 346 21.28 1.77 -14.87
CA ILE A 346 20.20 2.72 -15.11
C ILE A 346 18.94 2.26 -14.37
N ALA A 347 18.61 0.97 -14.42
CA ALA A 347 17.47 0.41 -13.68
C ALA A 347 17.57 0.73 -12.18
N ILE A 348 18.72 0.49 -11.57
CA ILE A 348 18.98 0.77 -10.15
C ILE A 348 18.80 2.26 -9.86
N GLY A 349 19.44 3.14 -10.66
CA GLY A 349 19.36 4.59 -10.47
C GLY A 349 17.91 5.10 -10.56
N LEU A 350 17.14 4.61 -11.53
CA LEU A 350 15.74 5.01 -11.73
C LEU A 350 14.83 4.54 -10.58
N VAL A 351 15.03 3.31 -10.07
CA VAL A 351 14.25 2.80 -8.93
C VAL A 351 14.57 3.56 -7.65
N ILE A 352 15.85 3.89 -7.40
CA ILE A 352 16.24 4.74 -6.27
C ILE A 352 15.62 6.15 -6.40
N LEU A 353 15.66 6.74 -7.60
CA LEU A 353 15.06 8.06 -7.84
C LEU A 353 13.54 8.03 -7.65
N LEU A 354 12.88 6.94 -8.05
CA LEU A 354 11.46 6.73 -7.77
C LEU A 354 11.20 6.61 -6.27
N GLY A 355 12.07 5.94 -5.53
CA GLY A 355 12.01 5.85 -4.06
C GLY A 355 12.17 7.23 -3.38
N ILE A 356 13.02 8.10 -3.91
CA ILE A 356 13.13 9.50 -3.45
C ILE A 356 11.80 10.23 -3.69
N ALA A 357 11.23 10.15 -4.90
CA ALA A 357 9.94 10.76 -5.23
C ALA A 357 8.83 10.24 -4.30
N PHE A 358 8.81 8.91 -4.07
CA PHE A 358 7.85 8.25 -3.19
C PHE A 358 8.01 8.61 -1.72
N SER A 359 9.18 9.08 -1.31
CA SER A 359 9.40 9.56 0.06
C SER A 359 9.01 11.02 0.23
N LEU A 360 9.24 11.87 -0.78
CA LEU A 360 8.95 13.30 -0.74
C LEU A 360 7.46 13.60 -0.62
N VAL A 361 6.64 13.00 -1.50
CA VAL A 361 5.21 13.37 -1.57
C VAL A 361 4.46 12.97 -0.31
N PRO A 362 4.48 11.71 0.18
CA PRO A 362 3.77 11.34 1.39
C PRO A 362 4.22 12.09 2.64
N SER A 363 5.53 12.39 2.77
CA SER A 363 6.07 13.10 3.93
C SER A 363 5.51 14.53 4.06
N ALA A 364 5.13 15.16 2.94
CA ALA A 364 4.52 16.48 2.92
C ALA A 364 2.99 16.43 2.88
N MET A 365 2.42 15.46 2.16
CA MET A 365 0.99 15.37 1.87
C MET A 365 0.15 15.04 3.11
N TRP A 366 0.53 14.00 3.86
CA TRP A 366 -0.26 13.56 5.01
C TRP A 366 -0.34 14.62 6.13
N PRO A 367 0.77 15.29 6.53
CA PRO A 367 0.68 16.41 7.48
C PRO A 367 -0.15 17.59 6.96
N SER A 368 -0.17 17.81 5.63
CA SER A 368 -0.94 18.91 5.02
C SER A 368 -2.45 18.74 5.19
N VAL A 369 -2.96 17.50 5.26
CA VAL A 369 -4.38 17.25 5.54
C VAL A 369 -4.80 17.87 6.88
N ALA A 370 -3.95 17.72 7.91
CA ALA A 370 -4.21 18.27 9.25
C ALA A 370 -4.17 19.81 9.32
N LYS A 371 -3.55 20.48 8.32
CA LYS A 371 -3.58 21.95 8.20
C LYS A 371 -4.85 22.45 7.49
N ILE A 372 -5.48 21.62 6.66
CA ILE A 372 -6.65 21.98 5.85
C ILE A 372 -7.95 21.64 6.55
N ILE A 373 -7.96 20.52 7.27
CA ILE A 373 -9.17 19.96 7.91
C ILE A 373 -9.05 20.11 9.44
N PRO A 374 -10.12 20.52 10.13
CA PRO A 374 -10.14 20.58 11.59
C PRO A 374 -9.83 19.22 12.23
N HIS A 375 -9.14 19.23 13.36
CA HIS A 375 -8.71 18.03 14.07
C HIS A 375 -9.84 17.05 14.38
N SER A 376 -11.04 17.55 14.73
CA SER A 376 -12.22 16.73 15.00
C SER A 376 -12.73 15.92 13.79
N LYS A 377 -12.32 16.30 12.56
CA LYS A 377 -12.77 15.67 11.30
C LYS A 377 -11.65 14.92 10.56
N LEU A 378 -10.45 14.85 11.12
CA LEU A 378 -9.29 14.27 10.45
C LEU A 378 -9.46 12.78 10.13
N GLY A 379 -10.06 12.02 11.03
CA GLY A 379 -10.31 10.59 10.80
C GLY A 379 -11.18 10.35 9.56
N THR A 380 -12.26 11.12 9.44
CA THR A 380 -13.16 11.09 8.27
C THR A 380 -12.44 11.53 6.99
N ALA A 381 -11.61 12.59 7.07
CA ALA A 381 -10.85 13.07 5.92
C ALA A 381 -9.85 12.02 5.42
N TYR A 382 -9.10 11.38 6.30
CA TYR A 382 -8.19 10.30 5.92
C TYR A 382 -8.94 9.10 5.32
N ALA A 383 -10.07 8.69 5.90
CA ALA A 383 -10.88 7.60 5.35
C ALA A 383 -11.36 7.92 3.91
N MET A 384 -11.80 9.17 3.66
CA MET A 384 -12.21 9.61 2.32
C MET A 384 -11.02 9.61 1.34
N ILE A 385 -9.83 10.07 1.75
CA ILE A 385 -8.63 10.05 0.90
C ILE A 385 -8.25 8.60 0.58
N PHE A 386 -8.26 7.69 1.56
CA PHE A 386 -7.97 6.27 1.33
C PHE A 386 -9.01 5.62 0.40
N TRP A 387 -10.28 5.99 0.52
CA TRP A 387 -11.32 5.51 -0.41
C TRP A 387 -11.01 5.94 -1.84
N VAL A 388 -10.72 7.22 -2.08
CA VAL A 388 -10.32 7.75 -3.41
C VAL A 388 -9.04 7.06 -3.90
N GLN A 389 -8.04 6.86 -3.03
CA GLN A 389 -6.81 6.14 -3.35
C GLN A 389 -7.08 4.71 -3.81
N ASN A 390 -7.98 3.98 -3.13
CA ASN A 390 -8.35 2.61 -3.49
C ASN A 390 -9.00 2.51 -4.87
N ILE A 391 -9.67 3.56 -5.37
CA ILE A 391 -10.16 3.62 -6.76
C ILE A 391 -8.99 3.49 -7.74
N GLY A 392 -7.90 4.21 -7.51
CA GLY A 392 -6.70 4.11 -8.34
C GLY A 392 -6.03 2.74 -8.23
N LEU A 393 -5.90 2.21 -7.01
CA LEU A 393 -5.31 0.88 -6.76
C LEU A 393 -6.14 -0.25 -7.39
N MET A 394 -7.44 -0.05 -7.57
CA MET A 394 -8.33 -0.97 -8.25
C MET A 394 -8.24 -0.87 -9.79
N LEU A 395 -8.36 0.33 -10.32
CA LEU A 395 -8.49 0.52 -11.77
C LEU A 395 -7.16 0.44 -12.53
N VAL A 396 -6.09 0.96 -11.95
CA VAL A 396 -4.84 1.11 -12.69
C VAL A 396 -4.12 -0.21 -12.96
N PRO A 397 -4.03 -1.19 -12.03
CA PRO A 397 -3.45 -2.49 -12.37
C PRO A 397 -4.20 -3.20 -13.50
N LEU A 398 -5.52 -3.12 -13.51
CA LEU A 398 -6.35 -3.67 -14.58
C LEU A 398 -6.06 -2.99 -15.92
N LEU A 399 -5.98 -1.64 -15.93
CA LEU A 399 -5.62 -0.87 -17.11
C LEU A 399 -4.23 -1.27 -17.64
N ILE A 400 -3.24 -1.38 -16.78
CA ILE A 400 -1.86 -1.73 -17.18
C ILE A 400 -1.81 -3.15 -17.75
N GLY A 401 -2.46 -4.12 -17.09
CA GLY A 401 -2.56 -5.49 -17.60
C GLY A 401 -3.19 -5.55 -18.99
N TYR A 402 -4.33 -4.89 -19.16
CA TYR A 402 -5.02 -4.79 -20.46
C TYR A 402 -4.16 -4.14 -21.55
N VAL A 403 -3.48 -3.04 -21.22
CA VAL A 403 -2.59 -2.34 -22.17
C VAL A 403 -1.40 -3.23 -22.56
N LEU A 404 -0.82 -3.97 -21.63
CA LEU A 404 0.26 -4.90 -21.90
C LEU A 404 -0.17 -5.96 -22.92
N ASP A 405 -1.28 -6.65 -22.68
CA ASP A 405 -1.71 -7.73 -23.56
C ASP A 405 -2.20 -7.23 -24.93
N LYS A 406 -2.83 -6.05 -24.99
CA LYS A 406 -3.43 -5.58 -26.23
C LYS A 406 -2.49 -4.79 -27.13
N TYR A 407 -1.57 -4.04 -26.55
CA TYR A 407 -0.76 -3.06 -27.30
C TYR A 407 0.75 -3.23 -27.16
N CYS A 408 1.20 -4.08 -26.24
CA CYS A 408 2.61 -4.10 -25.84
C CYS A 408 3.30 -5.44 -26.10
N ILE A 409 2.62 -6.45 -26.65
CA ILE A 409 3.22 -7.73 -27.01
C ILE A 409 4.21 -7.51 -28.16
N ILE A 410 5.47 -7.94 -27.97
CA ILE A 410 6.54 -7.87 -28.98
C ILE A 410 7.01 -9.23 -29.45
N GLY A 411 6.62 -10.31 -28.77
CA GLY A 411 6.98 -11.67 -29.15
C GLY A 411 6.75 -12.68 -28.03
N THR A 412 7.27 -13.86 -28.24
CA THR A 412 7.25 -14.94 -27.24
C THR A 412 8.66 -15.49 -27.10
N ILE A 413 9.14 -15.67 -25.89
CA ILE A 413 10.42 -16.33 -25.59
C ILE A 413 10.14 -17.74 -25.11
N THR A 414 10.83 -18.71 -25.68
CA THR A 414 10.87 -20.07 -25.14
C THR A 414 11.98 -20.18 -24.11
N LYS A 415 11.64 -20.43 -22.86
CA LYS A 415 12.59 -20.76 -21.79
C LYS A 415 12.46 -22.23 -21.43
N ILE A 416 13.58 -22.92 -21.24
CA ILE A 416 13.58 -24.27 -20.69
C ILE A 416 13.63 -24.14 -19.18
N VAL A 417 12.56 -24.51 -18.50
CA VAL A 417 12.45 -24.52 -17.04
C VAL A 417 12.17 -25.96 -16.60
N ASP A 418 13.07 -26.53 -15.80
CA ASP A 418 12.98 -27.92 -15.34
C ASP A 418 12.78 -28.98 -16.46
N GLY A 419 13.48 -28.76 -17.61
CA GLY A 419 13.44 -29.66 -18.77
C GLY A 419 12.16 -29.54 -19.60
N LYS A 420 11.28 -28.61 -19.31
CA LYS A 420 10.06 -28.30 -20.08
C LYS A 420 10.21 -26.97 -20.79
N GLU A 421 9.78 -26.93 -22.05
CA GLU A 421 9.68 -25.67 -22.77
C GLU A 421 8.49 -24.86 -22.24
N GLN A 422 8.75 -23.62 -21.84
CA GLN A 422 7.75 -22.66 -21.41
C GLN A 422 7.77 -21.47 -22.37
N HIS A 423 6.60 -21.12 -22.91
CA HIS A 423 6.43 -19.97 -23.78
C HIS A 423 5.97 -18.77 -22.93
N LEU A 424 6.85 -17.77 -22.82
CA LEU A 424 6.59 -16.55 -22.05
C LEU A 424 6.38 -15.38 -23.01
N THR A 425 5.27 -14.67 -22.86
CA THR A 425 4.99 -13.46 -23.63
C THR A 425 5.97 -12.35 -23.27
N GLN A 426 6.55 -11.73 -24.28
CA GLN A 426 7.39 -10.53 -24.14
C GLN A 426 6.56 -9.26 -24.31
N TYR A 427 6.81 -8.30 -23.43
CA TYR A 427 6.13 -7.02 -23.43
C TYR A 427 7.09 -5.84 -23.58
N ASN A 428 6.69 -4.84 -24.34
CA ASN A 428 7.31 -3.52 -24.35
C ASN A 428 6.61 -2.62 -23.32
N TYR A 429 7.31 -2.23 -22.28
CA TYR A 429 6.76 -1.42 -21.20
C TYR A 429 6.69 0.09 -21.49
N THR A 430 7.00 0.54 -22.71
CA THR A 430 6.98 1.97 -23.07
C THR A 430 5.62 2.60 -22.77
N ILE A 431 4.51 2.02 -23.26
CA ILE A 431 3.17 2.58 -23.06
C ILE A 431 2.75 2.58 -21.59
N PRO A 432 2.89 1.49 -20.82
CA PRO A 432 2.65 1.51 -19.38
C PRO A 432 3.41 2.62 -18.63
N MET A 433 4.68 2.83 -18.95
CA MET A 433 5.48 3.88 -18.30
C MET A 433 5.00 5.28 -18.67
N LEU A 434 4.56 5.50 -19.92
CA LEU A 434 3.94 6.77 -20.33
C LEU A 434 2.60 7.01 -19.60
N ILE A 435 1.79 5.98 -19.36
CA ILE A 435 0.56 6.10 -18.57
C ILE A 435 0.89 6.56 -17.14
N PHE A 436 1.90 5.95 -16.50
CA PHE A 436 2.33 6.38 -15.17
C PHE A 436 2.89 7.81 -15.17
N ALA A 437 3.64 8.21 -16.22
CA ALA A 437 4.10 9.58 -16.39
C ALA A 437 2.93 10.57 -16.53
N CYS A 438 1.86 10.20 -17.26
CA CYS A 438 0.65 11.02 -17.37
C CYS A 438 -0.02 11.24 -16.01
N PHE A 439 -0.13 10.20 -15.15
CA PHE A 439 -0.64 10.39 -13.79
C PHE A 439 0.22 11.37 -12.99
N GLY A 440 1.54 11.24 -13.08
CA GLY A 440 2.46 12.18 -12.44
C GLY A 440 2.32 13.61 -12.96
N PHE A 441 2.12 13.78 -14.27
CA PHE A 441 1.91 15.10 -14.88
C PHE A 441 0.63 15.75 -14.35
N VAL A 442 -0.47 15.02 -14.31
CA VAL A 442 -1.73 15.52 -13.74
C VAL A 442 -1.56 15.81 -12.24
N ALA A 443 -0.80 14.98 -11.51
CA ALA A 443 -0.48 15.21 -10.10
C ALA A 443 0.25 16.55 -9.87
N ILE A 444 1.17 16.94 -10.77
CA ILE A 444 1.83 18.26 -10.72
C ILE A 444 0.79 19.37 -10.79
N ILE A 445 -0.19 19.28 -11.69
CA ILE A 445 -1.26 20.29 -11.84
C ILE A 445 -2.01 20.44 -10.52
N PHE A 446 -2.44 19.33 -9.89
CA PHE A 446 -3.16 19.38 -8.62
C PHE A 446 -2.29 19.89 -7.46
N ALA A 447 -0.99 19.61 -7.45
CA ALA A 447 -0.07 20.16 -6.47
C ALA A 447 0.08 21.69 -6.62
N TYR A 448 0.10 22.19 -7.84
CA TYR A 448 0.08 23.65 -8.10
C TYR A 448 -1.25 24.29 -7.71
N LEU A 449 -2.39 23.66 -8.02
CA LEU A 449 -3.71 24.14 -7.60
C LEU A 449 -3.82 24.18 -6.06
N LEU A 450 -3.30 23.17 -5.37
CA LEU A 450 -3.23 23.14 -3.92
C LEU A 450 -2.39 24.29 -3.37
N LYS A 451 -1.22 24.55 -3.97
CA LYS A 451 -0.35 25.68 -3.57
C LYS A 451 -1.01 27.04 -3.80
N ALA A 452 -1.75 27.18 -4.90
CA ALA A 452 -2.50 28.39 -5.20
C ALA A 452 -3.66 28.61 -4.21
N GLU A 453 -4.38 27.54 -3.85
CA GLU A 453 -5.48 27.61 -2.87
C GLU A 453 -4.94 27.89 -1.46
N ASP A 454 -3.78 27.33 -1.08
CA ASP A 454 -3.08 27.65 0.17
C ASP A 454 -2.77 29.14 0.28
N LYS A 455 -2.22 29.72 -0.80
CA LYS A 455 -1.93 31.18 -0.86
C LYS A 455 -3.19 32.01 -0.69
N LYS A 456 -4.34 31.55 -1.23
CA LYS A 456 -5.62 32.27 -1.18
C LYS A 456 -6.30 32.14 0.21
N LYS A 457 -6.26 30.95 0.81
CA LYS A 457 -6.98 30.62 2.04
C LYS A 457 -6.14 30.71 3.31
N GLY A 458 -4.80 30.69 3.19
CA GLY A 458 -3.89 30.85 4.31
C GLY A 458 -3.78 29.61 5.19
N TYR A 459 -3.89 28.38 4.65
CA TYR A 459 -3.72 27.14 5.42
C TYR A 459 -2.32 26.99 6.01
N GLY A 460 -1.32 27.64 5.42
CA GLY A 460 0.06 27.62 5.89
C GLY A 460 0.83 26.37 5.46
N LEU A 461 0.53 25.80 4.30
CA LEU A 461 1.23 24.62 3.78
C LEU A 461 2.71 24.92 3.47
N GLU A 462 3.03 26.15 3.10
CA GLU A 462 4.40 26.59 2.84
C GLU A 462 5.16 27.03 4.11
N LYS A 463 4.48 27.10 5.29
CA LYS A 463 5.10 27.49 6.57
C LYS A 463 5.65 26.26 7.32
N PRO A 464 6.73 26.42 8.09
CA PRO A 464 7.21 25.38 9.00
C PRO A 464 6.11 24.90 9.96
N ASN A 465 6.21 23.63 10.39
CA ASN A 465 5.34 23.06 11.43
C ASN A 465 5.89 23.34 12.83
N VAL A 466 7.23 23.43 12.93
CA VAL A 466 7.93 23.76 14.19
C VAL A 466 8.43 25.19 14.04
N VAL A 467 7.97 26.08 14.91
CA VAL A 467 8.53 27.43 15.08
C VAL A 467 9.56 27.30 16.19
N GLU A 468 10.83 27.51 15.87
CA GLU A 468 11.91 27.57 16.86
C GLU A 468 11.76 28.80 17.77
#